data_b7d540cb6cff13ca938628763ba1bdf8
#
_entry.id   b7d540cb6cff13ca938628763ba1bdf8
#
_cell.length_a   1.000
_cell.length_b   1.000
_cell.length_c   1.000
_cell.angle_alpha   90.00
_cell.angle_beta   90.00
_cell.angle_gamma   90.00
#
_symmetry.space_group_name_H-M   'P 1'
#
loop_
_entity.id
_entity.type
_entity.pdbx_description
1 polymer ?
#
loop_
_entity_poly.entity_id
_entity_poly.type
_entity_poly.pdbx_seq_one_letter_code
_entity_poly.pdbx_strand_id
1 'polypeptide(L)'
;MGVWLHFGYVRRRKLYILDSMIKTAYTCFSTDVIHEGHLNIIKEGKKYGRLIVGVLSDKAKVRSDRFPVIPFEERFEMIKNIDGVDEVVEQNNVLYDEVINSIKPDYVVHGDNWNEYPDSIIKENVIKNLSKYGGELIEIPYTYNAKVLKINSIMREKLAMPEYRRKRLRQLLNLCPIVKVIEAHSGISGLIAEKTIVERNGELDQFDAMWVSSLCDSTAKGKPDIELVDISSRMRTLDDILDVTTKPIILDGDTGGQAEHFAYNVRTLERMGISAVIIEDKIGLKRNSLFGTEVEQTQDTIEAFCNKIKAGKEALRTEEFMVIARIESLILEQGMEDALKRAFAYVEAGADGIMIHSRRKTPDEVFEFCDKFRQREKQTPIVVVPTSYSQVTENELVQHGINIVIYANHLTRSAFPAMKNTAVEILKNHRAKEVENNIMPFNEIIKLIDEL
;
A
#
# COMPACT_ATOMS: atom_id res chain seq x y z
N MET A 1 -22.98 -60.95 -13.94
CA MET A 1 -22.39 -59.59 -14.11
C MET A 1 -23.17 -58.48 -13.40
N GLY A 2 -24.20 -58.74 -12.65
CA GLY A 2 -25.10 -57.73 -12.06
C GLY A 2 -24.92 -57.41 -10.57
N VAL A 3 -24.12 -58.19 -9.82
CA VAL A 3 -24.03 -58.03 -8.35
C VAL A 3 -22.92 -57.06 -7.91
N TRP A 4 -21.91 -56.83 -8.72
CA TRP A 4 -20.77 -55.95 -8.39
C TRP A 4 -21.06 -54.45 -8.61
N LEU A 5 -21.97 -54.09 -9.48
CA LEU A 5 -22.35 -52.68 -9.73
C LEU A 5 -23.24 -52.11 -8.60
N HIS A 6 -23.99 -52.94 -7.91
CA HIS A 6 -24.90 -52.49 -6.85
C HIS A 6 -24.16 -52.20 -5.53
N PHE A 7 -23.08 -52.89 -5.23
CA PHE A 7 -22.26 -52.65 -4.03
C PHE A 7 -21.40 -51.36 -4.14
N GLY A 8 -20.96 -51.04 -5.32
CA GLY A 8 -20.19 -49.79 -5.54
C GLY A 8 -21.05 -48.50 -5.41
N TYR A 9 -22.31 -48.60 -5.88
CA TYR A 9 -23.24 -47.45 -5.82
C TYR A 9 -23.75 -47.16 -4.40
N VAL A 10 -24.03 -48.20 -3.62
CA VAL A 10 -24.46 -48.10 -2.22
C VAL A 10 -23.32 -47.61 -1.32
N ARG A 11 -22.07 -48.02 -1.59
CA ARG A 11 -20.89 -47.54 -0.83
C ARG A 11 -20.59 -46.08 -1.10
N ARG A 12 -20.67 -45.63 -2.36
CA ARG A 12 -20.53 -44.22 -2.71
C ARG A 12 -21.66 -43.36 -2.14
N ARG A 13 -22.90 -43.80 -2.19
CA ARG A 13 -24.04 -43.10 -1.59
C ARG A 13 -23.97 -43.01 -0.06
N LYS A 14 -23.49 -44.08 0.61
CA LYS A 14 -23.25 -44.04 2.06
C LYS A 14 -22.09 -43.16 2.47
N LEU A 15 -21.01 -43.09 1.68
CA LEU A 15 -19.93 -42.13 1.90
C LEU A 15 -20.44 -40.67 1.70
N TYR A 16 -21.23 -40.39 0.65
CA TYR A 16 -21.81 -39.07 0.40
C TYR A 16 -22.80 -38.66 1.50
N ILE A 17 -23.60 -39.56 2.05
CA ILE A 17 -24.54 -39.30 3.14
C ILE A 17 -23.81 -39.10 4.48
N LEU A 18 -22.71 -39.80 4.72
CA LEU A 18 -21.86 -39.61 5.90
C LEU A 18 -21.07 -38.29 5.86
N ASP A 19 -20.56 -37.90 4.69
CA ASP A 19 -19.91 -36.60 4.50
C ASP A 19 -20.89 -35.42 4.69
N SER A 20 -22.15 -35.55 4.30
CA SER A 20 -23.19 -34.54 4.51
C SER A 20 -23.69 -34.42 5.96
N MET A 21 -23.29 -35.32 6.87
CA MET A 21 -23.64 -35.27 8.29
C MET A 21 -22.54 -34.73 9.20
N ILE A 22 -21.31 -34.54 8.67
CA ILE A 22 -20.21 -33.99 9.44
C ILE A 22 -20.25 -32.46 9.29
N LYS A 23 -20.50 -31.76 10.39
CA LYS A 23 -20.44 -30.29 10.43
C LYS A 23 -19.03 -29.81 10.12
N THR A 24 -18.95 -28.65 9.53
CA THR A 24 -17.69 -28.03 9.13
C THR A 24 -17.44 -26.76 9.92
N ALA A 25 -16.23 -26.63 10.44
CA ALA A 25 -15.73 -25.41 11.08
C ALA A 25 -14.64 -24.78 10.20
N TYR A 26 -14.63 -23.46 10.11
CA TYR A 26 -13.65 -22.69 9.35
C TYR A 26 -12.97 -21.67 10.25
N THR A 27 -11.66 -21.49 10.09
CA THR A 27 -10.89 -20.37 10.64
C THR A 27 -9.87 -19.90 9.62
N CYS A 28 -9.38 -18.67 9.73
CA CYS A 28 -8.34 -18.15 8.83
C CYS A 28 -7.16 -17.60 9.62
N PHE A 29 -5.95 -17.88 9.13
CA PHE A 29 -4.71 -17.38 9.70
C PHE A 29 -3.94 -16.52 8.69
N SER A 30 -3.56 -15.32 9.12
CA SER A 30 -2.72 -14.40 8.36
C SER A 30 -1.26 -14.40 8.86
N THR A 31 -0.95 -15.18 9.89
CA THR A 31 0.30 -15.08 10.65
C THR A 31 1.50 -15.70 9.94
N ASP A 32 2.68 -15.12 10.17
CA ASP A 32 3.97 -15.74 9.86
C ASP A 32 4.47 -16.63 11.00
N VAL A 33 3.85 -16.53 12.20
CA VAL A 33 4.27 -17.26 13.39
C VAL A 33 3.08 -17.93 14.05
N ILE A 34 3.10 -19.25 14.15
CA ILE A 34 2.12 -20.00 14.92
C ILE A 34 2.46 -19.92 16.41
N HIS A 35 1.47 -19.61 17.21
CA HIS A 35 1.59 -19.50 18.65
C HIS A 35 0.41 -20.16 19.37
N GLU A 36 0.47 -20.23 20.70
CA GLU A 36 -0.53 -20.86 21.56
C GLU A 36 -1.97 -20.44 21.23
N GLY A 37 -2.21 -19.16 20.92
CA GLY A 37 -3.54 -18.67 20.53
C GLY A 37 -4.07 -19.35 19.27
N HIS A 38 -3.25 -19.54 18.23
CA HIS A 38 -3.65 -20.27 17.02
C HIS A 38 -3.92 -21.74 17.30
N LEU A 39 -3.06 -22.38 18.11
CA LEU A 39 -3.27 -23.79 18.50
C LEU A 39 -4.55 -23.96 19.33
N ASN A 40 -4.90 -22.97 20.15
CA ASN A 40 -6.14 -22.97 20.91
C ASN A 40 -7.36 -22.83 20.00
N ILE A 41 -7.31 -21.95 18.98
CA ILE A 41 -8.37 -21.83 17.96
C ILE A 41 -8.54 -23.16 17.20
N ILE A 42 -7.45 -23.83 16.80
CA ILE A 42 -7.50 -25.13 16.14
C ILE A 42 -8.15 -26.17 17.05
N LYS A 43 -7.69 -26.27 18.29
CA LYS A 43 -8.22 -27.23 19.28
C LYS A 43 -9.72 -27.01 19.57
N GLU A 44 -10.13 -25.76 19.75
CA GLU A 44 -11.54 -25.43 19.99
C GLU A 44 -12.38 -25.63 18.72
N GLY A 45 -11.90 -25.15 17.56
CA GLY A 45 -12.58 -25.31 16.28
C GLY A 45 -12.83 -26.78 15.91
N LYS A 46 -11.90 -27.66 16.24
CA LYS A 46 -12.04 -29.12 16.01
C LYS A 46 -13.22 -29.73 16.76
N LYS A 47 -13.69 -29.13 17.84
CA LYS A 47 -14.86 -29.62 18.59
C LYS A 47 -16.19 -29.42 17.84
N TYR A 48 -16.21 -28.51 16.85
CA TYR A 48 -17.40 -28.17 16.06
C TYR A 48 -17.51 -28.99 14.77
N GLY A 49 -16.52 -29.80 14.43
CA GLY A 49 -16.57 -30.68 13.26
C GLY A 49 -15.25 -30.84 12.52
N ARG A 50 -15.34 -31.06 11.20
CA ARG A 50 -14.19 -31.04 10.30
C ARG A 50 -13.64 -29.62 10.24
N LEU A 51 -12.39 -29.42 10.63
CA LEU A 51 -11.76 -28.14 10.68
C LEU A 51 -11.02 -27.83 9.38
N ILE A 52 -11.46 -26.79 8.69
CA ILE A 52 -10.83 -26.23 7.50
C ILE A 52 -10.12 -24.94 7.92
N VAL A 53 -8.84 -24.81 7.61
CA VAL A 53 -8.05 -23.62 7.93
C VAL A 53 -7.70 -22.87 6.65
N GLY A 54 -8.16 -21.63 6.54
CA GLY A 54 -7.73 -20.69 5.51
C GLY A 54 -6.35 -20.10 5.83
N VAL A 55 -5.51 -19.99 4.82
CA VAL A 55 -4.25 -19.25 4.90
C VAL A 55 -4.33 -18.09 3.94
N LEU A 56 -4.13 -16.86 4.42
CA LEU A 56 -4.14 -15.69 3.55
C LEU A 56 -2.98 -15.75 2.54
N SER A 57 -3.30 -15.60 1.25
CA SER A 57 -2.28 -15.41 0.21
C SER A 57 -1.44 -14.16 0.49
N ASP A 58 -0.25 -14.06 -0.07
CA ASP A 58 0.63 -12.91 0.12
C ASP A 58 -0.04 -11.61 -0.37
N LYS A 59 -0.79 -11.69 -1.47
CA LYS A 59 -1.57 -10.58 -2.01
C LYS A 59 -2.66 -10.11 -1.03
N ALA A 60 -3.41 -11.05 -0.43
CA ALA A 60 -4.44 -10.72 0.56
C ALA A 60 -3.81 -10.16 1.85
N LYS A 61 -2.70 -10.77 2.30
CA LYS A 61 -2.00 -10.35 3.51
C LYS A 61 -1.47 -8.91 3.43
N VAL A 62 -0.98 -8.48 2.29
CA VAL A 62 -0.57 -7.07 2.06
C VAL A 62 -1.71 -6.10 2.32
N ARG A 63 -2.96 -6.49 2.05
CA ARG A 63 -4.16 -5.67 2.28
C ARG A 63 -4.65 -5.66 3.73
N SER A 64 -4.10 -6.51 4.60
CA SER A 64 -4.41 -6.55 6.04
C SER A 64 -3.41 -5.81 6.92
N ASP A 65 -2.60 -4.93 6.35
CA ASP A 65 -1.52 -4.19 7.04
C ASP A 65 -0.42 -5.10 7.66
N ARG A 66 -0.35 -6.35 7.21
CA ARG A 66 0.61 -7.36 7.69
C ARG A 66 1.42 -7.89 6.52
N PHE A 67 2.48 -7.18 6.15
CA PHE A 67 3.35 -7.63 5.06
C PHE A 67 3.91 -9.04 5.33
N PRO A 68 3.85 -9.99 4.35
CA PRO A 68 4.35 -11.34 4.56
C PRO A 68 5.88 -11.34 4.75
N VAL A 69 6.35 -11.95 5.83
CA VAL A 69 7.77 -12.22 6.09
C VAL A 69 8.12 -13.64 5.64
N ILE A 70 7.18 -14.57 5.82
CA ILE A 70 7.27 -15.95 5.33
C ILE A 70 6.35 -16.07 4.11
N PRO A 71 6.84 -16.58 2.95
CA PRO A 71 6.04 -16.80 1.74
C PRO A 71 4.81 -17.65 1.99
N PHE A 72 3.77 -17.45 1.16
CA PHE A 72 2.50 -18.17 1.28
C PHE A 72 2.68 -19.69 1.31
N GLU A 73 3.49 -20.25 0.42
CA GLU A 73 3.70 -21.70 0.29
C GLU A 73 4.25 -22.31 1.58
N GLU A 74 5.19 -21.63 2.23
CA GLU A 74 5.77 -22.10 3.50
C GLU A 74 4.75 -22.00 4.63
N ARG A 75 3.96 -20.92 4.70
CA ARG A 75 2.88 -20.75 5.70
C ARG A 75 1.80 -21.83 5.50
N PHE A 76 1.45 -22.13 4.26
CA PHE A 76 0.46 -23.14 3.90
C PHE A 76 0.91 -24.54 4.36
N GLU A 77 2.13 -24.93 4.02
CA GLU A 77 2.68 -26.23 4.44
C GLU A 77 2.86 -26.32 5.96
N MET A 78 3.22 -25.22 6.63
CA MET A 78 3.31 -25.19 8.09
C MET A 78 1.95 -25.50 8.74
N ILE A 79 0.88 -24.84 8.31
CA ILE A 79 -0.48 -25.05 8.86
C ILE A 79 -0.99 -26.46 8.57
N LYS A 80 -0.75 -26.99 7.38
CA LYS A 80 -1.18 -28.31 6.94
C LYS A 80 -0.60 -29.45 7.81
N ASN A 81 0.54 -29.22 8.43
CA ASN A 81 1.21 -30.21 9.29
C ASN A 81 0.84 -30.05 10.78
N ILE A 82 -0.14 -29.18 11.14
CA ILE A 82 -0.59 -29.06 12.52
C ILE A 82 -1.67 -30.10 12.83
N ASP A 83 -1.48 -30.82 13.93
CA ASP A 83 -2.49 -31.78 14.41
C ASP A 83 -3.81 -31.06 14.72
N GLY A 84 -4.92 -31.68 14.29
CA GLY A 84 -6.26 -31.11 14.40
C GLY A 84 -6.75 -30.33 13.19
N VAL A 85 -5.92 -30.05 12.19
CA VAL A 85 -6.30 -29.47 10.90
C VAL A 85 -6.67 -30.58 9.94
N ASP A 86 -7.89 -30.59 9.41
CA ASP A 86 -8.36 -31.60 8.46
C ASP A 86 -8.12 -31.20 7.00
N GLU A 87 -8.16 -29.90 6.73
CA GLU A 87 -7.95 -29.34 5.40
C GLU A 87 -7.40 -27.93 5.49
N VAL A 88 -6.57 -27.55 4.53
CA VAL A 88 -6.05 -26.18 4.37
C VAL A 88 -6.45 -25.65 3.01
N VAL A 89 -6.92 -24.42 2.97
CA VAL A 89 -7.31 -23.73 1.74
C VAL A 89 -6.63 -22.36 1.63
N GLU A 90 -6.38 -21.91 0.41
CA GLU A 90 -5.94 -20.57 0.15
C GLU A 90 -7.12 -19.58 0.33
N GLN A 91 -6.90 -18.49 1.05
CA GLN A 91 -7.84 -17.37 1.12
C GLN A 91 -7.23 -16.15 0.44
N ASN A 92 -7.83 -15.72 -0.67
CA ASN A 92 -7.33 -14.65 -1.54
C ASN A 92 -7.84 -13.26 -1.20
N ASN A 93 -8.69 -13.15 -0.17
CA ASN A 93 -9.24 -11.91 0.32
C ASN A 93 -9.21 -11.89 1.85
N VAL A 94 -8.95 -10.73 2.45
CA VAL A 94 -9.04 -10.54 3.91
C VAL A 94 -10.47 -10.75 4.41
N LEU A 95 -11.47 -10.31 3.62
CA LEU A 95 -12.87 -10.56 3.87
C LEU A 95 -13.24 -12.01 3.48
N TYR A 96 -14.25 -12.53 4.10
CA TYR A 96 -14.60 -13.96 4.04
C TYR A 96 -15.66 -14.30 2.99
N ASP A 97 -16.09 -13.34 2.16
CA ASP A 97 -17.19 -13.53 1.19
C ASP A 97 -16.96 -14.74 0.27
N GLU A 98 -15.80 -14.82 -0.37
CA GLU A 98 -15.48 -15.87 -1.33
C GLU A 98 -15.40 -17.24 -0.64
N VAL A 99 -14.65 -17.32 0.45
CA VAL A 99 -14.40 -18.58 1.15
C VAL A 99 -15.67 -19.11 1.83
N ILE A 100 -16.44 -18.25 2.48
CA ILE A 100 -17.71 -18.64 3.10
C ILE A 100 -18.73 -19.10 2.05
N ASN A 101 -18.84 -18.37 0.91
CA ASN A 101 -19.74 -18.74 -0.17
C ASN A 101 -19.35 -20.06 -0.85
N SER A 102 -18.06 -20.37 -0.92
CA SER A 102 -17.53 -21.62 -1.50
C SER A 102 -17.69 -22.80 -0.55
N ILE A 103 -17.25 -22.66 0.70
CA ILE A 103 -17.20 -23.78 1.68
C ILE A 103 -18.55 -23.95 2.38
N LYS A 104 -19.28 -22.86 2.64
CA LYS A 104 -20.50 -22.81 3.45
C LYS A 104 -20.33 -23.53 4.79
N PRO A 105 -19.34 -23.11 5.62
CA PRO A 105 -19.08 -23.80 6.89
C PRO A 105 -20.25 -23.59 7.85
N ASP A 106 -20.60 -24.63 8.66
CA ASP A 106 -21.58 -24.48 9.72
C ASP A 106 -21.12 -23.50 10.78
N TYR A 107 -19.81 -23.43 11.03
CA TYR A 107 -19.22 -22.55 12.02
C TYR A 107 -18.00 -21.83 11.45
N VAL A 108 -17.90 -20.53 11.73
CA VAL A 108 -16.63 -19.80 11.66
C VAL A 108 -16.12 -19.62 13.08
N VAL A 109 -14.86 -19.99 13.33
CA VAL A 109 -14.24 -19.95 14.66
C VAL A 109 -13.15 -18.89 14.65
N HIS A 110 -13.20 -17.92 15.57
CA HIS A 110 -12.22 -16.84 15.66
C HIS A 110 -12.00 -16.41 17.11
N GLY A 111 -10.87 -15.75 17.40
CA GLY A 111 -10.67 -15.07 18.69
C GLY A 111 -11.59 -13.84 18.82
N ASP A 112 -11.91 -13.44 20.04
CA ASP A 112 -12.80 -12.29 20.33
C ASP A 112 -12.09 -10.92 20.23
N ASN A 113 -10.85 -10.87 19.73
CA ASN A 113 -10.00 -9.68 19.65
C ASN A 113 -10.17 -8.84 18.37
N TRP A 114 -11.28 -8.94 17.68
CA TRP A 114 -11.58 -8.22 16.43
C TRP A 114 -12.78 -7.26 16.52
N ASN A 115 -13.02 -6.72 17.70
CA ASN A 115 -14.15 -5.80 17.94
C ASN A 115 -13.83 -4.34 17.62
N GLU A 116 -12.54 -4.00 17.44
CA GLU A 116 -12.10 -2.64 17.14
C GLU A 116 -11.75 -2.50 15.64
N TYR A 117 -11.92 -1.28 15.14
CA TYR A 117 -11.52 -0.95 13.76
C TYR A 117 -9.99 -1.12 13.58
N PRO A 118 -9.52 -1.67 12.45
CA PRO A 118 -10.29 -2.10 11.25
C PRO A 118 -10.82 -3.55 11.30
N ASP A 119 -10.43 -4.35 12.27
CA ASP A 119 -10.77 -5.78 12.34
C ASP A 119 -12.29 -6.01 12.53
N SER A 120 -13.02 -5.04 13.12
CA SER A 120 -14.48 -5.08 13.22
C SER A 120 -15.19 -5.19 11.87
N ILE A 121 -14.63 -4.64 10.80
CA ILE A 121 -15.17 -4.78 9.42
C ILE A 121 -15.17 -6.25 9.01
N ILE A 122 -14.11 -6.99 9.35
CA ILE A 122 -13.99 -8.42 9.03
C ILE A 122 -15.05 -9.22 9.80
N LYS A 123 -15.24 -8.91 11.09
CA LYS A 123 -16.27 -9.54 11.92
C LYS A 123 -17.67 -9.34 11.36
N GLU A 124 -18.01 -8.11 11.00
CA GLU A 124 -19.32 -7.77 10.41
C GLU A 124 -19.54 -8.51 9.08
N ASN A 125 -18.49 -8.60 8.25
CA ASN A 125 -18.52 -9.34 6.99
C ASN A 125 -18.80 -10.84 7.22
N VAL A 126 -18.13 -11.47 8.18
CA VAL A 126 -18.36 -12.88 8.55
C VAL A 126 -19.81 -13.09 8.99
N ILE A 127 -20.32 -12.29 9.93
CA ILE A 127 -21.70 -12.39 10.44
C ILE A 127 -22.71 -12.25 9.30
N LYS A 128 -22.53 -11.24 8.44
CA LYS A 128 -23.37 -11.01 7.26
C LYS A 128 -23.42 -12.21 6.31
N ASN A 129 -22.27 -12.84 6.06
CA ASN A 129 -22.20 -13.99 5.15
C ASN A 129 -22.79 -15.26 5.76
N LEU A 130 -22.51 -15.56 7.01
CA LEU A 130 -23.07 -16.70 7.74
C LEU A 130 -24.61 -16.63 7.82
N SER A 131 -25.16 -15.45 8.07
CA SER A 131 -26.62 -15.25 8.17
C SER A 131 -27.40 -15.63 6.90
N LYS A 132 -26.75 -15.66 5.73
CA LYS A 132 -27.39 -16.01 4.45
C LYS A 132 -27.87 -17.47 4.38
N TYR A 133 -27.29 -18.37 5.18
CA TYR A 133 -27.60 -19.81 5.14
C TYR A 133 -27.70 -20.47 6.53
N GLY A 134 -27.62 -19.69 7.62
CA GLY A 134 -27.80 -20.19 8.98
C GLY A 134 -26.54 -20.75 9.62
N GLY A 135 -25.33 -20.37 9.13
CA GLY A 135 -24.07 -20.63 9.81
C GLY A 135 -23.89 -19.74 11.05
N GLU A 136 -23.03 -20.13 11.97
CA GLU A 136 -22.80 -19.45 13.24
C GLU A 136 -21.33 -19.02 13.42
N LEU A 137 -21.13 -17.84 14.03
CA LEU A 137 -19.83 -17.38 14.48
C LEU A 137 -19.58 -17.85 15.93
N ILE A 138 -18.45 -18.55 16.14
CA ILE A 138 -17.99 -18.97 17.44
C ILE A 138 -16.77 -18.12 17.82
N GLU A 139 -16.94 -17.28 18.83
CA GLU A 139 -15.86 -16.47 19.39
C GLU A 139 -15.19 -17.19 20.56
N ILE A 140 -13.88 -17.34 20.49
CA ILE A 140 -13.08 -17.96 21.55
C ILE A 140 -12.35 -16.85 22.30
N PRO A 141 -12.36 -16.87 23.65
CA PRO A 141 -11.62 -15.88 24.42
C PRO A 141 -10.17 -15.77 23.97
N TYR A 142 -9.73 -14.53 23.75
CA TYR A 142 -8.36 -14.25 23.32
C TYR A 142 -7.35 -14.82 24.31
N THR A 143 -6.45 -15.62 23.80
CA THR A 143 -5.36 -16.16 24.61
C THR A 143 -4.31 -15.09 24.81
N TYR A 144 -4.40 -14.35 25.94
CA TYR A 144 -3.41 -13.35 26.28
C TYR A 144 -2.06 -14.02 26.54
N ASN A 145 -1.07 -13.66 25.75
CA ASN A 145 0.31 -14.11 25.94
C ASN A 145 1.26 -12.94 25.67
N ALA A 146 1.87 -12.44 26.75
CA ALA A 146 2.81 -11.32 26.69
C ALA A 146 3.99 -11.57 25.71
N LYS A 147 4.40 -12.84 25.53
CA LYS A 147 5.46 -13.20 24.56
C LYS A 147 4.98 -13.03 23.12
N VAL A 148 3.70 -13.34 22.85
CA VAL A 148 3.09 -13.18 21.53
C VAL A 148 2.96 -11.70 21.19
N LEU A 149 2.50 -10.88 22.12
CA LEU A 149 2.45 -9.42 21.94
C LEU A 149 3.84 -8.86 21.65
N LYS A 150 4.86 -9.33 22.37
CA LYS A 150 6.26 -8.95 22.11
C LYS A 150 6.74 -9.41 20.71
N ILE A 151 6.37 -10.61 20.26
CA ILE A 151 6.70 -11.09 18.91
C ILE A 151 6.04 -10.20 17.86
N ASN A 152 4.75 -9.88 18.03
CA ASN A 152 4.02 -8.99 17.10
C ASN A 152 4.65 -7.58 17.06
N SER A 153 5.04 -7.03 18.23
CA SER A 153 5.77 -5.76 18.32
C SER A 153 7.10 -5.85 17.55
N ILE A 154 7.91 -6.89 17.80
CA ILE A 154 9.18 -7.11 17.08
C ILE A 154 8.97 -7.21 15.56
N MET A 155 7.90 -7.89 15.13
CA MET A 155 7.60 -8.01 13.69
C MET A 155 7.21 -6.64 13.08
N ARG A 156 6.45 -5.83 13.81
CA ARG A 156 6.09 -4.47 13.42
C ARG A 156 7.32 -3.56 13.36
N GLU A 157 8.14 -3.58 14.41
CA GLU A 157 9.43 -2.88 14.45
C GLU A 157 10.33 -3.28 13.29
N LYS A 158 10.35 -4.57 12.95
CA LYS A 158 11.10 -5.09 11.81
C LYS A 158 10.64 -4.49 10.48
N LEU A 159 9.33 -4.27 10.28
CA LEU A 159 8.81 -3.61 9.08
C LEU A 159 9.23 -2.13 8.99
N ALA A 160 9.49 -1.46 10.12
CA ALA A 160 10.00 -0.11 10.16
C ALA A 160 11.51 -0.01 9.85
N MET A 161 12.26 -1.13 9.96
CA MET A 161 13.70 -1.13 9.68
C MET A 161 14.02 -0.74 8.23
N PRO A 162 15.10 0.02 7.99
CA PRO A 162 15.45 0.55 6.68
C PRO A 162 15.50 -0.50 5.56
N GLU A 163 16.09 -1.66 5.81
CA GLU A 163 16.23 -2.74 4.83
C GLU A 163 14.88 -3.38 4.43
N TYR A 164 13.92 -3.44 5.36
CA TYR A 164 12.58 -3.97 5.08
C TYR A 164 11.73 -2.94 4.34
N ARG A 165 11.73 -1.69 4.80
CA ARG A 165 10.97 -0.59 4.18
C ARG A 165 11.44 -0.34 2.75
N ARG A 166 12.76 -0.29 2.51
CA ARG A 166 13.35 -0.03 1.20
C ARG A 166 12.89 -1.01 0.12
N LYS A 167 12.95 -2.32 0.40
CA LYS A 167 12.56 -3.35 -0.57
C LYS A 167 11.05 -3.47 -0.81
N ARG A 168 10.26 -2.93 0.09
CA ARG A 168 8.79 -3.15 0.12
C ARG A 168 8.10 -2.59 -1.12
N LEU A 169 8.57 -1.49 -1.70
CA LEU A 169 8.00 -0.93 -2.93
C LEU A 169 8.11 -1.91 -4.11
N ARG A 170 9.28 -2.54 -4.30
CA ARG A 170 9.46 -3.57 -5.35
C ARG A 170 8.58 -4.80 -5.11
N GLN A 171 8.44 -5.21 -3.86
CA GLN A 171 7.56 -6.33 -3.52
C GLN A 171 6.09 -6.00 -3.81
N LEU A 172 5.63 -4.78 -3.50
CA LEU A 172 4.29 -4.31 -3.83
C LEU A 172 4.03 -4.29 -5.34
N LEU A 173 5.00 -3.84 -6.14
CA LEU A 173 4.93 -3.84 -7.60
C LEU A 173 4.78 -5.24 -8.19
N ASN A 174 5.29 -6.28 -7.52
CA ASN A 174 5.12 -7.67 -7.94
C ASN A 174 3.78 -8.28 -7.49
N LEU A 175 3.19 -7.80 -6.37
CA LEU A 175 1.99 -8.37 -5.77
C LEU A 175 0.70 -7.65 -6.17
N CYS A 176 0.78 -6.35 -6.45
CA CYS A 176 -0.38 -5.51 -6.71
C CYS A 176 -0.42 -5.06 -8.17
N PRO A 177 -1.61 -5.04 -8.81
CA PRO A 177 -1.75 -4.53 -10.17
C PRO A 177 -1.42 -3.05 -10.28
N ILE A 178 -1.64 -2.29 -9.20
CA ILE A 178 -1.27 -0.89 -9.05
C ILE A 178 -0.93 -0.60 -7.60
N VAL A 179 0.12 0.18 -7.37
CA VAL A 179 0.54 0.68 -6.06
C VAL A 179 -0.05 2.07 -5.85
N LYS A 180 -0.85 2.23 -4.79
CA LYS A 180 -1.55 3.47 -4.44
C LYS A 180 -0.73 4.27 -3.45
N VAL A 181 -0.32 5.47 -3.85
CA VAL A 181 0.58 6.32 -3.09
C VAL A 181 -0.12 7.63 -2.74
N ILE A 182 -0.15 7.98 -1.46
CA ILE A 182 -0.69 9.26 -1.01
C ILE A 182 0.41 10.15 -0.44
N GLU A 183 0.21 11.46 -0.56
CA GLU A 183 1.16 12.42 -0.02
C GLU A 183 1.29 12.31 1.51
N ALA A 184 2.51 12.53 2.02
CA ALA A 184 2.81 12.78 3.42
C ALA A 184 3.84 13.91 3.53
N HIS A 185 3.64 14.81 4.51
CA HIS A 185 4.50 15.99 4.73
C HIS A 185 4.76 16.25 6.23
N SER A 186 4.35 15.34 7.09
CA SER A 186 4.53 15.38 8.55
C SER A 186 4.22 14.01 9.15
N GLY A 187 4.57 13.75 10.40
CA GLY A 187 4.19 12.53 11.11
C GLY A 187 2.67 12.28 11.12
N ILE A 188 1.85 13.33 11.31
CA ILE A 188 0.38 13.21 11.30
C ILE A 188 -0.13 12.75 9.92
N SER A 189 0.32 13.37 8.83
CA SER A 189 -0.08 12.93 7.49
C SER A 189 0.45 11.54 7.13
N GLY A 190 1.63 11.17 7.66
CA GLY A 190 2.16 9.82 7.61
C GLY A 190 1.24 8.82 8.31
N LEU A 191 0.78 9.11 9.53
CA LEU A 191 -0.17 8.26 10.25
C LEU A 191 -1.50 8.09 9.51
N ILE A 192 -2.02 9.15 8.87
CA ILE A 192 -3.21 9.06 8.04
C ILE A 192 -2.97 8.10 6.87
N ALA A 193 -1.84 8.23 6.17
CA ALA A 193 -1.47 7.34 5.08
C ALA A 193 -1.28 5.88 5.54
N GLU A 194 -0.74 5.68 6.74
CA GLU A 194 -0.49 4.37 7.34
C GLU A 194 -1.80 3.67 7.73
N LYS A 195 -2.72 4.39 8.43
CA LYS A 195 -3.88 3.80 9.11
C LYS A 195 -5.20 3.86 8.33
N THR A 196 -5.26 4.58 7.20
CA THR A 196 -6.52 4.69 6.42
C THR A 196 -6.81 3.39 5.69
N ILE A 197 -7.91 2.74 6.06
CA ILE A 197 -8.42 1.51 5.47
C ILE A 197 -9.91 1.71 5.21
N VAL A 198 -10.42 1.20 4.10
CA VAL A 198 -11.85 1.20 3.76
C VAL A 198 -12.27 -0.15 3.20
N GLU A 199 -13.53 -0.52 3.39
CA GLU A 199 -14.15 -1.62 2.66
C GLU A 199 -14.70 -1.09 1.33
N ARG A 200 -14.33 -1.75 0.23
CA ARG A 200 -14.82 -1.43 -1.11
C ARG A 200 -15.04 -2.71 -1.91
N ASN A 201 -16.28 -2.93 -2.34
CA ASN A 201 -16.66 -4.08 -3.19
C ASN A 201 -16.30 -5.46 -2.59
N GLY A 202 -16.34 -5.62 -1.27
CA GLY A 202 -15.99 -6.86 -0.60
C GLY A 202 -14.48 -7.08 -0.45
N GLU A 203 -13.67 -6.04 -0.59
CA GLU A 203 -12.23 -6.06 -0.32
C GLU A 203 -11.86 -4.92 0.63
N LEU A 204 -10.85 -5.15 1.47
CA LEU A 204 -10.21 -4.08 2.22
C LEU A 204 -9.26 -3.33 1.30
N ASP A 205 -9.34 -2.01 1.32
CA ASP A 205 -8.54 -1.13 0.50
C ASP A 205 -7.81 -0.08 1.34
N GLN A 206 -6.54 0.20 0.98
CA GLN A 206 -5.65 1.12 1.70
C GLN A 206 -4.63 1.75 0.75
N PHE A 207 -3.93 2.77 1.22
CA PHE A 207 -2.74 3.26 0.53
C PHE A 207 -1.56 2.31 0.78
N ASP A 208 -0.76 2.08 -0.23
CA ASP A 208 0.34 1.11 -0.21
C ASP A 208 1.68 1.77 0.15
N ALA A 209 1.82 3.07 -0.16
CA ALA A 209 3.05 3.83 0.02
C ALA A 209 2.76 5.33 0.24
N MET A 210 3.79 6.07 0.62
CA MET A 210 3.73 7.51 0.83
C MET A 210 4.58 8.27 -0.19
N TRP A 211 4.09 9.44 -0.60
CA TRP A 211 4.77 10.40 -1.44
C TRP A 211 5.18 11.62 -0.62
N VAL A 212 6.46 11.83 -0.43
CA VAL A 212 6.96 13.05 0.22
C VAL A 212 7.23 14.09 -0.87
N SER A 213 6.19 14.89 -1.14
CA SER A 213 6.18 15.92 -2.18
C SER A 213 7.01 17.14 -1.79
N SER A 214 7.79 17.69 -2.72
CA SER A 214 8.48 18.95 -2.52
C SER A 214 7.52 20.12 -2.32
N LEU A 215 6.43 20.14 -3.08
CA LEU A 215 5.36 21.16 -2.94
C LEU A 215 4.74 21.13 -1.55
N CYS A 216 4.34 19.96 -1.05
CA CYS A 216 3.65 19.86 0.23
C CYS A 216 4.59 20.13 1.41
N ASP A 217 5.82 19.63 1.35
CA ASP A 217 6.85 19.89 2.36
C ASP A 217 7.24 21.38 2.43
N SER A 218 7.44 22.02 1.26
CA SER A 218 7.70 23.46 1.20
C SER A 218 6.52 24.27 1.73
N THR A 219 5.29 23.93 1.34
CA THR A 219 4.07 24.60 1.80
C THR A 219 3.89 24.47 3.30
N ALA A 220 4.10 23.28 3.88
CA ALA A 220 4.05 23.04 5.32
C ALA A 220 5.07 23.91 6.10
N LYS A 221 6.20 24.22 5.49
CA LYS A 221 7.24 25.11 6.04
C LYS A 221 7.04 26.60 5.69
N GLY A 222 5.93 26.95 5.02
CA GLY A 222 5.65 28.34 4.59
C GLY A 222 6.63 28.87 3.53
N LYS A 223 7.16 28.01 2.68
CA LYS A 223 8.15 28.33 1.64
C LYS A 223 7.63 27.98 0.24
N PRO A 224 8.08 28.73 -0.80
CA PRO A 224 7.75 28.40 -2.18
C PRO A 224 8.44 27.10 -2.63
N ASP A 225 7.80 26.39 -3.57
CA ASP A 225 8.30 25.15 -4.17
C ASP A 225 9.27 25.44 -5.34
N ILE A 226 10.49 25.86 -5.00
CA ILE A 226 11.56 26.25 -5.92
C ILE A 226 12.93 25.70 -5.49
N GLU A 227 12.97 24.48 -4.91
CA GLU A 227 14.16 23.88 -4.28
C GLU A 227 14.76 24.75 -3.13
N LEU A 228 13.95 25.65 -2.55
CA LEU A 228 14.38 26.47 -1.41
C LEU A 228 14.53 25.65 -0.12
N VAL A 229 13.73 24.61 0.03
CA VAL A 229 13.84 23.64 1.12
C VAL A 229 14.91 22.65 0.72
N ASP A 230 16.09 22.79 1.32
CA ASP A 230 17.24 21.94 1.03
C ASP A 230 17.03 20.49 1.47
N ILE A 231 17.86 19.59 0.92
CA ILE A 231 17.75 18.14 1.17
C ILE A 231 17.88 17.78 2.66
N SER A 232 18.70 18.51 3.43
CA SER A 232 18.86 18.23 4.86
C SER A 232 17.58 18.56 5.66
N SER A 233 16.90 19.62 5.28
CA SER A 233 15.59 19.97 5.85
C SER A 233 14.52 18.96 5.46
N ARG A 234 14.58 18.41 4.25
CA ARG A 234 13.65 17.37 3.77
C ARG A 234 13.92 16.03 4.46
N MET A 235 15.16 15.70 4.76
CA MET A 235 15.51 14.51 5.54
C MET A 235 14.90 14.53 6.94
N ARG A 236 14.76 15.72 7.59
CA ARG A 236 14.06 15.82 8.88
C ARG A 236 12.57 15.51 8.75
N THR A 237 11.92 15.98 7.69
CA THR A 237 10.53 15.60 7.40
C THR A 237 10.39 14.09 7.19
N LEU A 238 11.37 13.48 6.51
CA LEU A 238 11.39 12.02 6.35
C LEU A 238 11.53 11.31 7.71
N ASP A 239 12.42 11.78 8.60
CA ASP A 239 12.60 11.21 9.93
C ASP A 239 11.29 11.26 10.72
N ASP A 240 10.59 12.40 10.76
CA ASP A 240 9.29 12.55 11.44
C ASP A 240 8.22 11.55 10.93
N ILE A 241 8.25 11.22 9.62
CA ILE A 241 7.35 10.26 9.01
C ILE A 241 7.79 8.82 9.30
N LEU A 242 9.10 8.56 9.23
CA LEU A 242 9.70 7.25 9.45
C LEU A 242 9.45 6.75 10.87
N ASP A 243 9.45 7.65 11.86
CA ASP A 243 9.24 7.32 13.28
C ASP A 243 7.85 6.74 13.55
N VAL A 244 6.84 7.13 12.77
CA VAL A 244 5.44 6.77 13.05
C VAL A 244 4.82 5.86 11.98
N THR A 245 5.59 5.43 10.98
CA THR A 245 5.06 4.65 9.84
C THR A 245 5.97 3.47 9.49
N THR A 246 5.40 2.50 8.76
CA THR A 246 6.13 1.33 8.24
C THR A 246 6.07 1.21 6.71
N LYS A 247 5.12 1.87 6.05
CA LYS A 247 4.94 1.81 4.59
C LYS A 247 6.12 2.40 3.82
N PRO A 248 6.39 1.95 2.59
CA PRO A 248 7.46 2.49 1.76
C PRO A 248 7.23 3.97 1.44
N ILE A 249 8.33 4.71 1.30
CA ILE A 249 8.33 6.13 0.96
C ILE A 249 8.98 6.33 -0.40
N ILE A 250 8.31 7.12 -1.24
CA ILE A 250 8.83 7.67 -2.49
C ILE A 250 9.08 9.17 -2.26
N LEU A 251 10.32 9.62 -2.44
CA LEU A 251 10.69 11.02 -2.29
C LEU A 251 10.63 11.75 -3.64
N ASP A 252 10.03 12.93 -3.65
CA ASP A 252 10.21 13.93 -4.71
C ASP A 252 11.62 14.50 -4.63
N GLY A 253 12.49 14.10 -5.54
CA GLY A 253 13.89 14.52 -5.59
C GLY A 253 14.10 15.83 -6.35
N ASP A 254 13.03 16.53 -6.74
CA ASP A 254 13.09 17.72 -7.59
C ASP A 254 13.90 17.43 -8.88
N THR A 255 14.87 18.29 -9.24
CA THR A 255 15.78 18.06 -10.38
C THR A 255 16.90 17.05 -10.07
N GLY A 256 17.04 16.63 -8.82
CA GLY A 256 18.20 15.85 -8.33
C GLY A 256 19.47 16.69 -8.13
N GLY A 257 19.48 17.96 -8.55
CA GLY A 257 20.67 18.82 -8.48
C GLY A 257 21.83 18.36 -9.36
N GLN A 258 23.06 18.58 -8.93
CA GLN A 258 24.27 18.11 -9.60
C GLN A 258 24.40 16.60 -9.47
N ALA A 259 24.91 15.92 -10.50
CA ALA A 259 25.03 14.45 -10.52
C ALA A 259 25.84 13.89 -9.34
N GLU A 260 26.94 14.57 -8.98
CA GLU A 260 27.80 14.20 -7.86
C GLU A 260 27.06 14.32 -6.52
N HIS A 261 26.28 15.40 -6.33
CA HIS A 261 25.48 15.59 -5.12
C HIS A 261 24.33 14.58 -5.05
N PHE A 262 23.71 14.29 -6.18
CA PHE A 262 22.64 13.29 -6.28
C PHE A 262 23.14 11.91 -5.84
N ALA A 263 24.32 11.50 -6.26
CA ALA A 263 24.95 10.25 -5.83
C ALA A 263 25.07 10.14 -4.29
N TYR A 264 25.47 11.21 -3.61
CA TYR A 264 25.54 11.23 -2.14
C TYR A 264 24.14 11.24 -1.49
N ASN A 265 23.20 11.98 -2.07
CA ASN A 265 21.82 12.01 -1.59
C ASN A 265 21.16 10.63 -1.68
N VAL A 266 21.34 9.92 -2.79
CA VAL A 266 20.83 8.56 -3.00
C VAL A 266 21.37 7.59 -1.93
N ARG A 267 22.68 7.63 -1.63
CA ARG A 267 23.26 6.82 -0.53
C ARG A 267 22.62 7.10 0.83
N THR A 268 22.33 8.37 1.09
CA THR A 268 21.72 8.75 2.37
C THR A 268 20.27 8.27 2.44
N LEU A 269 19.50 8.47 1.38
CA LEU A 269 18.10 8.00 1.28
C LEU A 269 18.02 6.48 1.37
N GLU A 270 18.89 5.76 0.67
CA GLU A 270 18.99 4.30 0.74
C GLU A 270 19.23 3.83 2.18
N ARG A 271 20.17 4.45 2.89
CA ARG A 271 20.50 4.13 4.28
C ARG A 271 19.34 4.41 5.24
N MET A 272 18.56 5.47 5.01
CA MET A 272 17.37 5.81 5.79
C MET A 272 16.21 4.83 5.56
N GLY A 273 16.26 3.98 4.52
CA GLY A 273 15.21 3.04 4.19
C GLY A 273 14.13 3.61 3.27
N ILE A 274 14.42 4.74 2.61
CA ILE A 274 13.55 5.25 1.54
C ILE A 274 13.54 4.23 0.39
N SER A 275 12.38 4.03 -0.23
CA SER A 275 12.21 3.00 -1.26
C SER A 275 12.51 3.51 -2.66
N ALA A 276 12.23 4.78 -2.93
CA ALA A 276 12.48 5.38 -4.23
C ALA A 276 12.67 6.90 -4.14
N VAL A 277 13.39 7.44 -5.12
CA VAL A 277 13.44 8.86 -5.41
C VAL A 277 12.99 9.10 -6.85
N ILE A 278 12.17 10.12 -7.07
CA ILE A 278 11.77 10.58 -8.41
C ILE A 278 12.51 11.88 -8.68
N ILE A 279 13.21 11.96 -9.81
CA ILE A 279 13.88 13.19 -10.28
C ILE A 279 13.34 13.61 -11.63
N GLU A 280 13.13 14.91 -11.85
CA GLU A 280 12.63 15.46 -13.10
C GLU A 280 13.75 15.96 -14.02
N ASP A 281 13.58 15.78 -15.33
CA ASP A 281 14.54 16.15 -16.35
C ASP A 281 14.51 17.65 -16.70
N LYS A 282 14.57 18.50 -15.65
CA LYS A 282 14.66 19.96 -15.77
C LYS A 282 15.97 20.48 -15.18
N ILE A 283 16.38 21.66 -15.62
CA ILE A 283 17.54 22.40 -15.13
C ILE A 283 17.18 23.85 -14.78
N GLY A 284 18.06 24.51 -14.08
CA GLY A 284 17.85 25.90 -13.63
C GLY A 284 16.98 25.98 -12.38
N LEU A 285 16.37 27.14 -12.17
CA LEU A 285 15.48 27.32 -11.02
C LEU A 285 14.20 26.49 -11.20
N LYS A 286 13.96 25.56 -10.27
CA LYS A 286 12.74 24.76 -10.27
C LYS A 286 11.49 25.62 -10.32
N ARG A 287 10.56 25.22 -11.15
CA ARG A 287 9.20 25.78 -11.22
C ARG A 287 8.20 24.61 -11.18
N ASN A 288 7.06 24.83 -10.54
CA ASN A 288 6.03 23.81 -10.51
C ASN A 288 5.56 23.51 -11.95
N SER A 289 5.50 22.24 -12.30
CA SER A 289 5.18 21.78 -13.67
C SER A 289 3.80 22.20 -14.14
N LEU A 290 2.85 22.42 -13.22
CA LEU A 290 1.50 22.88 -13.58
C LEU A 290 1.46 24.30 -14.18
N PHE A 291 2.52 25.11 -14.01
CA PHE A 291 2.67 26.35 -14.76
C PHE A 291 2.95 26.13 -16.26
N GLY A 292 3.48 24.92 -16.63
CA GLY A 292 3.80 24.60 -18.01
C GLY A 292 4.69 25.65 -18.65
N THR A 293 4.31 26.12 -19.84
CA THR A 293 5.02 27.17 -20.61
C THR A 293 4.67 28.58 -20.18
N GLU A 294 3.83 28.78 -19.16
CA GLU A 294 3.50 30.13 -18.63
C GLU A 294 4.69 30.77 -17.88
N VAL A 295 5.64 29.95 -17.44
CA VAL A 295 6.90 30.39 -16.86
C VAL A 295 8.07 29.71 -17.57
N GLU A 296 9.21 30.37 -17.60
CA GLU A 296 10.41 29.81 -18.21
C GLU A 296 10.85 28.57 -17.44
N GLN A 297 10.91 27.43 -18.15
CA GLN A 297 11.40 26.14 -17.66
C GLN A 297 12.25 25.51 -18.75
N THR A 298 13.40 24.99 -18.37
CA THR A 298 14.34 24.39 -19.33
C THR A 298 14.47 22.90 -19.05
N GLN A 299 14.22 22.08 -20.07
CA GLN A 299 14.43 20.65 -20.00
C GLN A 299 15.93 20.33 -20.18
N ASP A 300 16.44 19.38 -19.38
CA ASP A 300 17.82 18.92 -19.46
C ASP A 300 18.07 18.16 -20.79
N THR A 301 19.32 18.06 -21.19
CA THR A 301 19.67 17.16 -22.30
C THR A 301 19.51 15.70 -21.87
N ILE A 302 19.15 14.84 -22.83
CA ILE A 302 19.03 13.39 -22.58
C ILE A 302 20.33 12.83 -22.01
N GLU A 303 21.48 13.24 -22.55
CA GLU A 303 22.79 12.77 -22.12
C GLU A 303 23.11 13.17 -20.68
N ALA A 304 22.92 14.44 -20.31
CA ALA A 304 23.19 14.92 -18.96
C ALA A 304 22.28 14.25 -17.92
N PHE A 305 21.01 14.10 -18.22
CA PHE A 305 20.08 13.44 -17.32
C PHE A 305 20.35 11.92 -17.21
N CYS A 306 20.72 11.24 -18.29
CA CYS A 306 21.19 9.85 -18.27
C CYS A 306 22.44 9.70 -17.39
N ASN A 307 23.39 10.64 -17.46
CA ASN A 307 24.58 10.61 -16.61
C ASN A 307 24.23 10.79 -15.13
N LYS A 308 23.24 11.64 -14.81
CA LYS A 308 22.73 11.80 -13.44
C LYS A 308 22.07 10.50 -12.94
N ILE A 309 21.24 9.83 -13.74
CA ILE A 309 20.67 8.53 -13.41
C ILE A 309 21.76 7.50 -13.12
N LYS A 310 22.77 7.37 -14.01
CA LYS A 310 23.90 6.46 -13.84
C LYS A 310 24.64 6.74 -12.54
N ALA A 311 24.98 8.00 -12.27
CA ALA A 311 25.67 8.41 -11.03
C ALA A 311 24.87 8.00 -9.78
N GLY A 312 23.55 8.19 -9.79
CA GLY A 312 22.66 7.72 -8.72
C GLY A 312 22.68 6.20 -8.58
N LYS A 313 22.56 5.46 -9.67
CA LYS A 313 22.55 3.99 -9.68
C LYS A 313 23.89 3.39 -9.23
N GLU A 314 25.00 3.91 -9.68
CA GLU A 314 26.35 3.48 -9.29
C GLU A 314 26.65 3.78 -7.80
N ALA A 315 25.98 4.76 -7.21
CA ALA A 315 26.12 5.09 -5.81
C ALA A 315 25.41 4.11 -4.86
N LEU A 316 24.42 3.34 -5.34
CA LEU A 316 23.66 2.37 -4.56
C LEU A 316 24.53 1.20 -4.09
N ARG A 317 24.19 0.67 -2.92
CA ARG A 317 24.82 -0.52 -2.32
C ARG A 317 23.92 -1.75 -2.40
N THR A 318 22.63 -1.55 -2.67
CA THR A 318 21.63 -2.59 -2.75
C THR A 318 20.80 -2.39 -4.03
N GLU A 319 20.04 -3.41 -4.42
CA GLU A 319 19.21 -3.38 -5.62
C GLU A 319 17.77 -2.93 -5.33
N GLU A 320 17.42 -2.77 -4.05
CA GLU A 320 16.03 -2.50 -3.65
C GLU A 320 15.60 -1.06 -3.86
N PHE A 321 16.50 -0.09 -3.65
CA PHE A 321 16.22 1.33 -3.85
C PHE A 321 16.00 1.64 -5.33
N MET A 322 15.00 2.48 -5.63
CA MET A 322 14.61 2.81 -7.00
C MET A 322 14.94 4.27 -7.34
N VAL A 323 15.53 4.50 -8.50
CA VAL A 323 15.67 5.81 -9.12
C VAL A 323 14.66 5.88 -10.26
N ILE A 324 13.66 6.76 -10.15
CA ILE A 324 12.58 6.92 -11.10
C ILE A 324 12.79 8.24 -11.86
N ALA A 325 12.76 8.16 -13.18
CA ALA A 325 12.95 9.30 -14.06
C ALA A 325 11.60 9.93 -14.42
N ARG A 326 11.42 11.22 -14.09
CA ARG A 326 10.24 12.00 -14.45
C ARG A 326 10.52 12.81 -15.70
N ILE A 327 9.65 12.65 -16.68
CA ILE A 327 9.75 13.24 -18.01
C ILE A 327 8.81 14.44 -18.10
N GLU A 328 9.35 15.62 -18.39
CA GLU A 328 8.61 16.87 -18.47
C GLU A 328 8.27 17.29 -19.93
N SER A 329 8.54 16.44 -20.93
CA SER A 329 8.33 16.76 -22.35
C SER A 329 6.89 17.18 -22.68
N LEU A 330 5.86 16.53 -22.09
CA LEU A 330 4.46 16.92 -22.30
C LEU A 330 4.10 18.22 -21.60
N ILE A 331 4.71 18.51 -20.46
CA ILE A 331 4.55 19.76 -19.71
C ILE A 331 5.15 20.92 -20.51
N LEU A 332 6.31 20.72 -21.12
CA LEU A 332 7.08 21.71 -21.87
C LEU A 332 6.75 21.74 -23.37
N GLU A 333 5.70 21.02 -23.78
CA GLU A 333 5.19 20.98 -25.16
C GLU A 333 6.23 20.50 -26.20
N GLN A 334 7.20 19.67 -25.77
CA GLN A 334 8.19 19.03 -26.66
C GLN A 334 7.60 17.85 -27.46
N GLY A 335 6.42 17.40 -27.07
CA GLY A 335 5.63 16.38 -27.76
C GLY A 335 5.93 14.93 -27.38
N MET A 336 5.10 14.04 -27.93
CA MET A 336 5.08 12.61 -27.61
C MET A 336 6.37 11.88 -28.04
N GLU A 337 6.92 12.22 -29.20
CA GLU A 337 8.15 11.58 -29.69
C GLU A 337 9.35 11.86 -28.80
N ASP A 338 9.50 13.11 -28.33
CA ASP A 338 10.55 13.46 -27.37
C ASP A 338 10.34 12.74 -26.03
N ALA A 339 9.11 12.69 -25.52
CA ALA A 339 8.78 11.98 -24.29
C ALA A 339 9.16 10.49 -24.38
N LEU A 340 8.83 9.80 -25.45
CA LEU A 340 9.17 8.39 -25.66
C LEU A 340 10.67 8.18 -25.84
N LYS A 341 11.34 9.04 -26.62
CA LYS A 341 12.81 8.99 -26.81
C LYS A 341 13.54 9.09 -25.47
N ARG A 342 13.13 10.02 -24.60
CA ARG A 342 13.68 10.18 -23.24
C ARG A 342 13.39 8.96 -22.39
N ALA A 343 12.16 8.47 -22.38
CA ALA A 343 11.77 7.30 -21.62
C ALA A 343 12.69 6.10 -21.88
N PHE A 344 12.89 5.76 -23.15
CA PHE A 344 13.76 4.65 -23.52
C PHE A 344 15.24 4.90 -23.16
N ALA A 345 15.74 6.12 -23.36
CA ALA A 345 17.10 6.47 -23.00
C ALA A 345 17.32 6.39 -21.48
N TYR A 346 16.33 6.80 -20.67
CA TYR A 346 16.43 6.76 -19.21
C TYR A 346 16.36 5.33 -18.66
N VAL A 347 15.54 4.47 -19.26
CA VAL A 347 15.54 3.02 -18.94
C VAL A 347 16.88 2.40 -19.26
N GLU A 348 17.45 2.69 -20.45
CA GLU A 348 18.79 2.21 -20.84
C GLU A 348 19.88 2.74 -19.92
N ALA A 349 19.72 3.95 -19.37
CA ALA A 349 20.63 4.52 -18.38
C ALA A 349 20.49 3.88 -16.98
N GLY A 350 19.49 3.01 -16.76
CA GLY A 350 19.26 2.27 -15.52
C GLY A 350 18.18 2.85 -14.61
N ALA A 351 17.31 3.71 -15.11
CA ALA A 351 16.12 4.13 -14.35
C ALA A 351 15.23 2.92 -14.00
N ASP A 352 14.82 2.82 -12.75
CA ASP A 352 13.98 1.73 -12.24
C ASP A 352 12.47 1.95 -12.48
N GLY A 353 12.10 3.11 -12.99
CA GLY A 353 10.74 3.48 -13.34
C GLY A 353 10.70 4.78 -14.14
N ILE A 354 9.61 4.99 -14.86
CA ILE A 354 9.35 6.20 -15.64
C ILE A 354 8.10 6.88 -15.12
N MET A 355 8.19 8.16 -14.81
CA MET A 355 7.03 9.00 -14.50
C MET A 355 6.76 9.94 -15.67
N ILE A 356 5.56 9.83 -16.24
CA ILE A 356 5.05 10.77 -17.24
C ILE A 356 4.10 11.76 -16.56
N HIS A 357 4.25 13.02 -16.90
CA HIS A 357 3.47 14.10 -16.31
C HIS A 357 2.76 14.92 -17.39
N SER A 358 1.52 15.31 -17.12
CA SER A 358 0.70 16.15 -17.99
C SER A 358 -0.11 17.18 -17.19
N ARG A 359 -0.35 18.35 -17.78
CA ARG A 359 -1.26 19.38 -17.24
C ARG A 359 -2.65 19.37 -17.88
N ARG A 360 -2.88 18.50 -18.87
CA ARG A 360 -4.17 18.42 -19.54
C ARG A 360 -5.26 17.90 -18.60
N LYS A 361 -6.50 18.33 -18.86
CA LYS A 361 -7.68 17.94 -18.05
C LYS A 361 -8.20 16.55 -18.37
N THR A 362 -7.70 15.94 -19.44
CA THR A 362 -8.02 14.58 -19.87
C THR A 362 -6.76 13.72 -19.85
N PRO A 363 -6.88 12.39 -19.67
CA PRO A 363 -5.73 11.48 -19.61
C PRO A 363 -5.15 11.11 -20.97
N ASP A 364 -5.75 11.55 -22.09
CA ASP A 364 -5.49 11.02 -23.43
C ASP A 364 -4.01 10.95 -23.79
N GLU A 365 -3.25 12.04 -23.57
CA GLU A 365 -1.83 12.03 -23.90
C GLU A 365 -0.97 11.18 -22.95
N VAL A 366 -1.41 11.02 -21.70
CA VAL A 366 -0.75 10.10 -20.74
C VAL A 366 -1.01 8.66 -21.16
N PHE A 367 -2.25 8.31 -21.52
CA PHE A 367 -2.61 6.98 -21.99
C PHE A 367 -1.91 6.66 -23.32
N GLU A 368 -1.89 7.60 -24.27
CA GLU A 368 -1.15 7.44 -25.52
C GLU A 368 0.34 7.16 -25.28
N PHE A 369 0.96 7.90 -24.36
CA PHE A 369 2.34 7.64 -23.97
C PHE A 369 2.51 6.23 -23.39
N CYS A 370 1.68 5.85 -22.43
CA CYS A 370 1.75 4.55 -21.76
C CYS A 370 1.60 3.40 -22.78
N ASP A 371 0.60 3.47 -23.65
CA ASP A 371 0.33 2.44 -24.65
C ASP A 371 1.49 2.29 -25.64
N LYS A 372 2.06 3.40 -26.13
CA LYS A 372 3.24 3.38 -27.02
C LYS A 372 4.49 2.87 -26.30
N PHE A 373 4.70 3.28 -25.05
CA PHE A 373 5.83 2.82 -24.25
C PHE A 373 5.74 1.31 -24.00
N ARG A 374 4.57 0.79 -23.64
CA ARG A 374 4.32 -0.64 -23.38
C ARG A 374 4.47 -1.54 -24.61
N GLN A 375 4.41 -1.01 -25.82
CA GLN A 375 4.70 -1.79 -27.04
C GLN A 375 6.15 -2.29 -27.08
N ARG A 376 7.10 -1.55 -26.47
CA ARG A 376 8.53 -1.87 -26.50
C ARG A 376 9.08 -2.25 -25.11
N GLU A 377 8.59 -1.60 -24.05
CA GLU A 377 9.05 -1.80 -22.67
C GLU A 377 7.90 -2.28 -21.78
N LYS A 378 7.98 -3.53 -21.31
CA LYS A 378 6.88 -4.19 -20.61
C LYS A 378 7.08 -4.30 -19.10
N GLN A 379 8.31 -4.15 -18.62
CA GLN A 379 8.66 -4.44 -17.22
C GLN A 379 8.84 -3.18 -16.37
N THR A 380 9.42 -2.12 -16.95
CA THR A 380 9.70 -0.90 -16.22
C THR A 380 8.41 -0.26 -15.68
N PRO A 381 8.27 -0.06 -14.38
CA PRO A 381 7.09 0.58 -13.79
C PRO A 381 6.83 1.98 -14.36
N ILE A 382 5.56 2.25 -14.66
CA ILE A 382 5.08 3.58 -15.03
C ILE A 382 4.39 4.22 -13.84
N VAL A 383 4.75 5.47 -13.56
CA VAL A 383 4.21 6.30 -12.48
C VAL A 383 3.40 7.44 -13.07
N VAL A 384 2.23 7.72 -12.52
CA VAL A 384 1.40 8.87 -12.90
C VAL A 384 0.89 9.63 -11.70
N VAL A 385 0.60 10.93 -11.92
CA VAL A 385 0.00 11.83 -10.93
C VAL A 385 -1.26 12.47 -11.53
N PRO A 386 -2.46 11.89 -11.34
CA PRO A 386 -3.69 12.33 -12.00
C PRO A 386 -4.32 13.59 -11.37
N THR A 387 -3.52 14.57 -10.91
CA THR A 387 -4.05 15.79 -10.30
C THR A 387 -4.87 16.62 -11.28
N SER A 388 -4.46 16.69 -12.56
CA SER A 388 -5.13 17.49 -13.60
C SER A 388 -6.31 16.76 -14.23
N TYR A 389 -6.31 15.43 -14.23
CA TYR A 389 -7.33 14.53 -14.80
C TYR A 389 -7.87 13.56 -13.73
N SER A 390 -8.31 14.13 -12.61
CA SER A 390 -8.68 13.42 -11.37
C SER A 390 -9.93 12.53 -11.50
N GLN A 391 -10.62 12.53 -12.63
CA GLN A 391 -11.77 11.67 -12.92
C GLN A 391 -11.39 10.22 -13.22
N VAL A 392 -10.10 9.94 -13.52
CA VAL A 392 -9.62 8.62 -13.93
C VAL A 392 -9.52 7.70 -12.72
N THR A 393 -10.06 6.50 -12.88
CA THR A 393 -10.01 5.44 -11.86
C THR A 393 -8.71 4.63 -11.92
N GLU A 394 -8.34 3.99 -10.81
CA GLU A 394 -7.19 3.08 -10.74
C GLU A 394 -7.30 1.93 -11.76
N ASN A 395 -8.51 1.41 -11.99
CA ASN A 395 -8.74 0.35 -12.98
C ASN A 395 -8.43 0.80 -14.41
N GLU A 396 -8.79 2.02 -14.77
CA GLU A 396 -8.44 2.60 -16.07
C GLU A 396 -6.92 2.77 -16.20
N LEU A 397 -6.25 3.22 -15.14
CA LEU A 397 -4.79 3.33 -15.13
C LEU A 397 -4.11 1.96 -15.36
N VAL A 398 -4.59 0.91 -14.71
CA VAL A 398 -4.09 -0.47 -14.87
C VAL A 398 -4.25 -0.96 -16.31
N GLN A 399 -5.37 -0.64 -16.98
CA GLN A 399 -5.61 -1.03 -18.38
C GLN A 399 -4.55 -0.47 -19.35
N HIS A 400 -3.97 0.69 -19.03
CA HIS A 400 -2.88 1.31 -19.78
C HIS A 400 -1.48 0.92 -19.27
N GLY A 401 -1.39 -0.11 -18.42
CA GLY A 401 -0.12 -0.64 -17.93
C GLY A 401 0.62 0.26 -16.93
N ILE A 402 -0.11 1.15 -16.22
CA ILE A 402 0.41 1.99 -15.16
C ILE A 402 0.48 1.17 -13.88
N ASN A 403 1.59 1.30 -13.14
CA ASN A 403 1.89 0.49 -11.97
C ASN A 403 1.86 1.28 -10.66
N ILE A 404 2.03 2.60 -10.70
CA ILE A 404 2.02 3.47 -9.52
C ILE A 404 1.15 4.69 -9.82
N VAL A 405 0.18 4.95 -8.92
CA VAL A 405 -0.60 6.19 -8.92
C VAL A 405 -0.29 7.00 -7.67
N ILE A 406 0.01 8.30 -7.85
CA ILE A 406 0.35 9.21 -6.75
C ILE A 406 -0.75 10.27 -6.58
N TYR A 407 -1.38 10.29 -5.42
CA TYR A 407 -2.28 11.34 -4.96
C TYR A 407 -1.47 12.43 -4.25
N ALA A 408 -0.89 13.35 -5.02
CA ALA A 408 0.31 14.10 -4.69
C ALA A 408 0.15 15.27 -3.69
N ASN A 409 -1.06 15.79 -3.44
CA ASN A 409 -1.24 17.03 -2.65
C ASN A 409 -2.63 17.16 -1.99
N HIS A 410 -3.38 16.08 -1.88
CA HIS A 410 -4.78 16.12 -1.46
C HIS A 410 -4.92 16.42 0.04
N LEU A 411 -4.05 15.86 0.88
CA LEU A 411 -4.07 16.09 2.33
C LEU A 411 -3.69 17.54 2.66
N THR A 412 -2.61 18.06 2.08
CA THR A 412 -2.20 19.46 2.25
C THR A 412 -3.30 20.43 1.80
N ARG A 413 -3.92 20.17 0.63
CA ARG A 413 -5.00 21.00 0.09
C ARG A 413 -6.29 20.94 0.90
N SER A 414 -6.56 19.84 1.58
CA SER A 414 -7.72 19.71 2.49
C SER A 414 -7.44 20.33 3.86
N ALA A 415 -6.23 20.20 4.38
CA ALA A 415 -5.85 20.71 5.70
C ALA A 415 -5.94 22.24 5.80
N PHE A 416 -5.42 22.97 4.81
CA PHE A 416 -5.37 24.43 4.87
C PHE A 416 -6.76 25.09 5.01
N PRO A 417 -7.76 24.80 4.16
CA PRO A 417 -9.09 25.39 4.29
C PRO A 417 -9.79 24.96 5.58
N ALA A 418 -9.60 23.73 6.07
CA ALA A 418 -10.18 23.26 7.32
C ALA A 418 -9.62 24.04 8.52
N MET A 419 -8.31 24.17 8.64
CA MET A 419 -7.65 24.95 9.69
C MET A 419 -8.04 26.44 9.62
N LYS A 420 -8.08 27.01 8.40
CA LYS A 420 -8.50 28.40 8.20
C LYS A 420 -9.94 28.63 8.66
N ASN A 421 -10.85 27.74 8.31
CA ASN A 421 -12.25 27.83 8.73
C ASN A 421 -12.40 27.78 10.25
N THR A 422 -11.69 26.88 10.93
CA THR A 422 -11.64 26.79 12.39
C THR A 422 -11.18 28.14 13.00
N ALA A 423 -10.10 28.72 12.51
CA ALA A 423 -9.59 30.00 12.97
C ALA A 423 -10.60 31.16 12.77
N VAL A 424 -11.27 31.18 11.61
CA VAL A 424 -12.31 32.20 11.28
C VAL A 424 -13.50 32.05 12.23
N GLU A 425 -13.99 30.86 12.50
CA GLU A 425 -15.14 30.69 13.40
C GLU A 425 -14.82 31.06 14.85
N ILE A 426 -13.63 30.75 15.35
CA ILE A 426 -13.18 31.17 16.68
C ILE A 426 -13.15 32.72 16.77
N LEU A 427 -12.58 33.40 15.75
CA LEU A 427 -12.52 34.85 15.70
C LEU A 427 -13.91 35.49 15.63
N LYS A 428 -14.83 34.97 14.85
CA LYS A 428 -16.21 35.46 14.72
C LYS A 428 -16.99 35.38 16.04
N ASN A 429 -16.82 34.28 16.76
CA ASN A 429 -17.62 33.95 17.94
C ASN A 429 -16.93 34.37 19.26
N HIS A 430 -15.65 34.79 19.22
CA HIS A 430 -14.80 35.05 20.37
C HIS A 430 -14.75 33.92 21.39
N ARG A 431 -14.91 32.68 20.90
CA ARG A 431 -14.85 31.41 21.67
C ARG A 431 -14.77 30.21 20.74
N ALA A 432 -14.41 29.02 21.27
CA ALA A 432 -14.20 27.80 20.48
C ALA A 432 -15.43 26.87 20.37
N LYS A 433 -16.54 27.15 21.10
CA LYS A 433 -17.69 26.23 21.18
C LYS A 433 -18.25 25.79 19.81
N GLU A 434 -18.29 26.70 18.85
CA GLU A 434 -18.87 26.48 17.52
C GLU A 434 -18.04 25.56 16.64
N VAL A 435 -16.77 25.35 16.96
CA VAL A 435 -15.88 24.45 16.18
C VAL A 435 -15.74 23.06 16.79
N GLU A 436 -16.15 22.84 18.06
CA GLU A 436 -15.95 21.59 18.78
C GLU A 436 -16.54 20.36 18.06
N ASN A 437 -17.65 20.49 17.34
CA ASN A 437 -18.27 19.41 16.58
C ASN A 437 -17.58 19.10 15.25
N ASN A 438 -16.64 19.94 14.81
CA ASN A 438 -15.95 19.84 13.53
C ASN A 438 -14.46 19.54 13.66
N ILE A 439 -13.98 19.34 14.90
CA ILE A 439 -12.59 19.02 15.20
C ILE A 439 -12.50 17.69 15.94
N MET A 440 -11.33 17.08 15.92
CA MET A 440 -11.09 15.83 16.65
C MET A 440 -11.29 16.06 18.16
N PRO A 441 -12.05 15.20 18.86
CA PRO A 441 -12.20 15.25 20.31
C PRO A 441 -10.86 15.22 21.04
N PHE A 442 -10.74 16.00 22.13
CA PHE A 442 -9.46 16.11 22.84
C PHE A 442 -8.96 14.76 23.41
N ASN A 443 -9.85 13.89 23.83
CA ASN A 443 -9.50 12.54 24.28
C ASN A 443 -9.03 11.59 23.16
N GLU A 444 -9.32 11.90 21.91
CA GLU A 444 -8.82 11.16 20.75
C GLU A 444 -7.45 11.64 20.32
N ILE A 445 -7.20 12.97 20.31
CA ILE A 445 -5.89 13.48 19.91
C ILE A 445 -4.77 13.05 20.84
N ILE A 446 -5.02 12.95 22.15
CA ILE A 446 -4.01 12.49 23.13
C ILE A 446 -3.71 10.99 23.01
N LYS A 447 -4.57 10.23 22.33
CA LYS A 447 -4.40 8.79 22.06
C LYS A 447 -4.01 8.50 20.61
N LEU A 448 -3.87 9.53 19.79
CA LEU A 448 -3.58 9.38 18.36
C LEU A 448 -2.23 8.71 18.12
N ILE A 449 -1.25 9.04 18.95
CA ILE A 449 0.07 8.43 18.96
C ILE A 449 0.09 7.43 20.10
N ASP A 450 0.29 6.16 19.78
CA ASP A 450 0.41 5.11 20.79
C ASP A 450 1.60 5.43 21.69
N GLU A 451 1.40 5.39 23.00
CA GLU A 451 2.51 5.42 23.96
C GLU A 451 3.33 4.14 23.74
N LEU A 452 4.64 4.31 23.49
CA LEU A 452 5.60 3.23 23.28
C LEU A 452 5.78 2.34 24.51
#